data_b31234c7470a8374c0ee9b3b116f6985
#
_entry.id   b31234c7470a8374c0ee9b3b116f6985
#
_cell.length_a   1.000
_cell.length_b   1.000
_cell.length_c   1.000
_cell.angle_alpha   90.00
_cell.angle_beta   90.00
_cell.angle_gamma   90.00
#
_symmetry.space_group_name_H-M   'P 1'
#
loop_
_entity.id
_entity.type
_entity.pdbx_description
1 polymer ?
#
loop_
_entity_poly.entity_id
_entity_poly.type
_entity_poly.pdbx_seq_one_letter_code
_entity_poly.pdbx_strand_id
1 'polypeptide(L)'
;MRVSEVITEDLTRRGFLGGLAGAAAGLTATDAEAAKKKPADKNAQAMNTKIDPKYQLAQGDDLPVLSNNPRVEIAVQKAAKAHGITNPAELAQFMAQTNHESWDFTKLYQVGDKRIYGGKGLIQLTGKQNYAAASKFAGVDLVKNPNEAAKLGTALKIAIWFWKNEVRRYAKSPQQFMDTRLITRIVNGPDMNGLKDREEKFKRYLSIL
;
A
#
# COMPACT_ATOMS: atom_id res chain seq x y z
N MET A 1 -17.74 -24.68 -1.50
CA MET A 1 -16.86 -23.83 -2.31
C MET A 1 -15.77 -23.29 -1.39
N ARG A 2 -14.52 -23.61 -1.62
CA ARG A 2 -13.41 -23.15 -0.76
C ARG A 2 -13.10 -21.71 -1.12
N VAL A 3 -12.81 -20.87 -0.13
CA VAL A 3 -12.46 -19.45 -0.31
C VAL A 3 -11.31 -19.26 -1.31
N SER A 4 -10.38 -20.24 -1.38
CA SER A 4 -9.27 -20.27 -2.33
C SER A 4 -9.68 -20.35 -3.81
N GLU A 5 -10.83 -20.94 -4.13
CA GLU A 5 -11.28 -21.09 -5.52
C GLU A 5 -11.89 -19.80 -6.09
N VAL A 6 -12.62 -19.07 -5.25
CA VAL A 6 -13.25 -17.79 -5.64
C VAL A 6 -12.17 -16.71 -5.86
N ILE A 7 -11.14 -16.69 -5.02
CA ILE A 7 -10.03 -15.73 -5.14
C ILE A 7 -9.20 -16.00 -6.41
N THR A 8 -9.01 -17.27 -6.78
CA THR A 8 -8.20 -17.64 -7.95
C THR A 8 -8.85 -17.18 -9.25
N GLU A 9 -10.17 -17.25 -9.36
CA GLU A 9 -10.90 -16.87 -10.57
C GLU A 9 -10.93 -15.35 -10.80
N ASP A 10 -11.12 -14.56 -9.75
CA ASP A 10 -11.17 -13.09 -9.84
C ASP A 10 -9.77 -12.48 -10.03
N LEU A 11 -8.73 -13.04 -9.41
CA LEU A 11 -7.35 -12.59 -9.55
C LEU A 11 -6.71 -12.99 -10.90
N THR A 12 -7.12 -14.09 -11.51
CA THR A 12 -6.57 -14.56 -12.80
C THR A 12 -7.17 -13.81 -13.99
N ARG A 13 -8.43 -13.40 -13.89
CA ARG A 13 -9.13 -12.67 -14.97
C ARG A 13 -8.73 -11.20 -15.08
N ARG A 14 -8.15 -10.65 -14.04
CA ARG A 14 -7.89 -9.19 -13.96
C ARG A 14 -6.45 -8.92 -13.65
N GLY A 15 -5.46 -9.29 -14.32
CA GLY A 15 -4.09 -9.00 -13.95
C GLY A 15 -4.03 -8.04 -12.75
N PHE A 16 -3.60 -8.46 -11.62
CA PHE A 16 -3.76 -7.87 -10.26
C PHE A 16 -3.70 -6.32 -10.18
N LEU A 17 -2.98 -5.68 -11.09
CA LEU A 17 -2.86 -4.21 -11.19
C LEU A 17 -3.82 -3.58 -12.21
N GLY A 18 -4.58 -4.37 -12.97
CA GLY A 18 -5.63 -3.89 -13.90
C GLY A 18 -7.03 -3.79 -13.27
N GLY A 19 -7.26 -4.43 -12.12
CA GLY A 19 -8.59 -4.61 -11.52
C GLY A 19 -9.18 -3.41 -10.78
N LEU A 20 -8.44 -2.33 -10.57
CA LEU A 20 -8.97 -1.09 -9.98
C LEU A 20 -9.82 -0.24 -10.96
N ALA A 21 -9.87 -0.61 -12.25
CA ALA A 21 -10.68 0.11 -13.24
C ALA A 21 -12.20 -0.13 -13.13
N GLY A 22 -12.64 -1.16 -12.42
CA GLY A 22 -14.05 -1.55 -12.33
C GLY A 22 -14.91 -0.72 -11.37
N ALA A 23 -14.34 0.09 -10.52
CA ALA A 23 -15.07 0.90 -9.54
C ALA A 23 -15.38 2.35 -10.01
N ALA A 24 -14.86 2.77 -11.16
CA ALA A 24 -15.05 4.13 -11.67
C ALA A 24 -16.14 4.26 -12.77
N ALA A 25 -16.67 3.14 -13.26
CA ALA A 25 -17.65 3.13 -14.35
C ALA A 25 -19.10 3.13 -13.84
N GLY A 26 -19.49 4.14 -13.08
CA GLY A 26 -20.85 4.25 -12.56
C GLY A 26 -21.23 5.60 -11.96
N LEU A 27 -20.36 6.58 -12.03
CA LEU A 27 -20.68 7.93 -11.55
C LEU A 27 -21.29 8.75 -12.69
N THR A 28 -22.59 9.08 -12.57
CA THR A 28 -23.26 10.03 -13.45
C THR A 28 -22.84 11.46 -13.09
N ALA A 29 -23.11 12.44 -13.98
CA ALA A 29 -22.75 13.85 -13.75
C ALA A 29 -23.35 14.43 -12.45
N THR A 30 -24.47 13.90 -11.96
CA THR A 30 -25.11 14.27 -10.70
C THR A 30 -24.32 13.81 -9.47
N ASP A 31 -23.60 12.68 -9.56
CA ASP A 31 -22.79 12.17 -8.45
C ASP A 31 -21.50 12.99 -8.25
N ALA A 32 -21.01 13.61 -9.33
CA ALA A 32 -19.84 14.50 -9.28
C ALA A 32 -20.12 15.81 -8.52
N GLU A 33 -21.35 16.27 -8.52
CA GLU A 33 -21.76 17.50 -7.82
C GLU A 33 -22.01 17.23 -6.32
N ALA A 34 -22.55 16.07 -5.99
CA ALA A 34 -22.69 15.63 -4.59
C ALA A 34 -21.35 15.38 -3.90
N ALA A 35 -20.32 14.95 -4.66
CA ALA A 35 -18.96 14.74 -4.12
C ALA A 35 -18.26 16.06 -3.72
N LYS A 36 -18.67 17.21 -4.27
CA LYS A 36 -18.11 18.54 -3.92
C LYS A 36 -18.55 19.05 -2.55
N LYS A 37 -19.55 18.46 -1.91
CA LYS A 37 -20.13 18.89 -0.62
C LYS A 37 -19.82 17.97 0.57
N LYS A 38 -19.00 16.92 0.41
CA LYS A 38 -18.54 16.16 1.58
C LYS A 38 -17.40 16.92 2.27
N PRO A 39 -17.46 17.11 3.60
CA PRO A 39 -16.35 17.71 4.35
C PRO A 39 -15.08 16.89 4.11
N ALA A 40 -13.95 17.59 3.96
CA ALA A 40 -12.64 16.95 3.87
C ALA A 40 -12.49 15.96 5.03
N ASP A 41 -12.13 14.73 4.71
CA ASP A 41 -11.98 13.67 5.69
C ASP A 41 -10.93 14.10 6.73
N LYS A 42 -11.38 14.37 7.95
CA LYS A 42 -10.52 14.80 9.07
C LYS A 42 -9.35 13.83 9.32
N ASN A 43 -9.51 12.55 8.90
CA ASN A 43 -8.45 11.56 8.97
C ASN A 43 -7.34 11.79 7.93
N ALA A 44 -7.65 12.33 6.75
CA ALA A 44 -6.62 12.67 5.75
C ALA A 44 -5.75 13.85 6.21
N GLN A 45 -6.34 14.82 6.91
CA GLN A 45 -5.61 15.94 7.52
C GLN A 45 -4.77 15.48 8.73
N ALA A 46 -5.25 14.52 9.52
CA ALA A 46 -4.53 13.97 10.67
C ALA A 46 -3.24 13.22 10.27
N MET A 47 -3.15 12.71 9.02
CA MET A 47 -1.92 12.09 8.53
C MET A 47 -0.81 13.10 8.26
N ASN A 48 -1.15 14.31 7.80
CA ASN A 48 -0.13 15.34 7.50
C ASN A 48 0.50 15.93 8.76
N THR A 49 -0.21 15.86 9.90
CA THR A 49 0.24 16.52 11.14
C THR A 49 0.98 15.60 12.11
N LYS A 50 1.03 14.29 11.87
CA LYS A 50 1.56 13.30 12.85
C LYS A 50 2.81 12.54 12.42
N ILE A 51 3.35 12.78 11.24
CA ILE A 51 4.70 12.31 10.92
C ILE A 51 5.65 13.38 11.45
N ASP A 52 6.33 13.05 12.56
CA ASP A 52 7.35 13.88 13.16
C ASP A 52 8.32 14.39 12.09
N PRO A 53 8.57 15.71 11.96
CA PRO A 53 9.47 16.29 10.98
C PRO A 53 10.84 15.62 10.87
N LYS A 54 11.33 15.04 11.96
CA LYS A 54 12.59 14.26 11.96
C LYS A 54 12.52 12.97 11.11
N TYR A 55 11.32 12.53 10.68
CA TYR A 55 11.10 11.41 9.74
C TYR A 55 10.76 11.87 8.33
N GLN A 56 10.71 13.19 8.09
CA GLN A 56 10.65 13.73 6.73
C GLN A 56 12.03 13.55 6.12
N LEU A 57 12.09 12.73 5.06
CA LEU A 57 13.28 12.65 4.23
C LEU A 57 13.47 13.99 3.50
N ALA A 58 14.71 14.47 3.44
CA ALA A 58 15.05 15.72 2.80
C ALA A 58 14.42 15.82 1.40
N GLN A 59 13.86 16.98 1.08
CA GLN A 59 13.38 17.29 -0.25
C GLN A 59 14.59 17.42 -1.18
N GLY A 60 14.79 16.44 -2.04
CA GLY A 60 15.76 16.46 -3.12
C GLY A 60 15.23 15.61 -4.27
N ASP A 61 15.62 15.93 -5.49
CA ASP A 61 15.23 15.22 -6.71
C ASP A 61 15.80 13.78 -6.78
N ASP A 62 16.76 13.45 -5.95
CA ASP A 62 17.29 12.11 -5.78
C ASP A 62 16.36 11.31 -4.89
N LEU A 63 15.72 10.28 -5.48
CA LEU A 63 14.88 9.34 -4.76
C LEU A 63 15.70 8.70 -3.64
N PRO A 64 15.35 8.91 -2.37
CA PRO A 64 16.21 8.50 -1.28
C PRO A 64 16.32 6.97 -1.23
N VAL A 65 17.55 6.50 -1.22
CA VAL A 65 17.85 5.18 -0.67
C VAL A 65 17.61 5.33 0.83
N LEU A 66 16.55 4.70 1.31
CA LEU A 66 16.34 4.58 2.74
C LEU A 66 17.47 3.67 3.24
N SER A 67 18.46 4.18 3.95
CA SER A 67 19.40 3.34 4.68
C SER A 67 18.58 2.46 5.64
N ASN A 68 19.03 1.23 5.88
CA ASN A 68 18.38 0.31 6.85
C ASN A 68 18.23 1.02 8.19
N ASN A 69 17.13 1.76 8.33
CA ASN A 69 16.92 2.73 9.39
C ASN A 69 15.74 2.25 10.24
N PRO A 70 15.99 1.79 11.48
CA PRO A 70 14.94 1.39 12.42
C PRO A 70 13.83 2.44 12.58
N ARG A 71 14.15 3.71 12.33
CA ARG A 71 13.18 4.82 12.40
C ARG A 71 12.10 4.72 11.32
N VAL A 72 12.44 4.23 10.10
CA VAL A 72 11.47 4.04 9.03
C VAL A 72 10.52 2.90 9.39
N GLU A 73 11.03 1.79 9.88
CA GLU A 73 10.23 0.65 10.35
C GLU A 73 9.23 1.09 11.44
N ILE A 74 9.71 1.85 12.44
CA ILE A 74 8.86 2.42 13.49
C ILE A 74 7.80 3.38 12.91
N ALA A 75 8.17 4.21 11.94
CA ALA A 75 7.23 5.14 11.29
C ALA A 75 6.13 4.39 10.54
N VAL A 76 6.49 3.33 9.80
CA VAL A 76 5.53 2.47 9.08
C VAL A 76 4.57 1.80 10.07
N GLN A 77 5.08 1.22 11.14
CA GLN A 77 4.28 0.59 12.19
C GLN A 77 3.30 1.59 12.85
N LYS A 78 3.81 2.77 13.26
CA LYS A 78 2.99 3.81 13.89
C LYS A 78 1.89 4.29 12.95
N ALA A 79 2.21 4.52 11.68
CA ALA A 79 1.23 4.94 10.68
C ALA A 79 0.15 3.86 10.47
N ALA A 80 0.54 2.59 10.36
CA ALA A 80 -0.40 1.48 10.24
C ALA A 80 -1.37 1.42 11.42
N LYS A 81 -0.85 1.47 12.66
CA LYS A 81 -1.67 1.48 13.89
C LYS A 81 -2.61 2.70 13.95
N ALA A 82 -2.13 3.89 13.60
CA ALA A 82 -2.93 5.13 13.58
C ALA A 82 -4.10 5.07 12.58
N HIS A 83 -3.97 4.22 11.56
CA HIS A 83 -5.02 3.99 10.55
C HIS A 83 -5.84 2.72 10.78
N GLY A 84 -5.79 2.15 12.00
CA GLY A 84 -6.63 1.05 12.42
C GLY A 84 -6.16 -0.33 11.90
N ILE A 85 -4.87 -0.49 11.58
CA ILE A 85 -4.23 -1.79 11.38
C ILE A 85 -3.62 -2.17 12.73
N THR A 86 -4.43 -2.70 13.64
CA THR A 86 -4.07 -2.92 15.04
C THR A 86 -4.06 -4.38 15.46
N ASN A 87 -4.73 -5.26 14.72
CA ASN A 87 -4.65 -6.70 14.97
C ASN A 87 -3.21 -7.18 14.76
N PRO A 88 -2.59 -7.92 15.71
CA PRO A 88 -1.18 -8.31 15.63
C PRO A 88 -0.82 -9.07 14.34
N ALA A 89 -1.64 -10.04 13.92
CA ALA A 89 -1.39 -10.80 12.70
C ALA A 89 -1.51 -9.92 11.44
N GLU A 90 -2.52 -9.06 11.39
CA GLU A 90 -2.69 -8.10 10.29
C GLU A 90 -1.53 -7.12 10.22
N LEU A 91 -1.13 -6.55 11.35
CA LEU A 91 -0.02 -5.60 11.43
C LEU A 91 1.30 -6.26 11.02
N ALA A 92 1.55 -7.49 11.48
CA ALA A 92 2.72 -8.27 11.09
C ALA A 92 2.76 -8.53 9.58
N GLN A 93 1.61 -8.85 8.97
CA GLN A 93 1.52 -8.99 7.51
C GLN A 93 1.75 -7.67 6.80
N PHE A 94 1.13 -6.57 7.24
CA PHE A 94 1.37 -5.26 6.66
C PHE A 94 2.86 -4.90 6.67
N MET A 95 3.52 -5.10 7.81
CA MET A 95 4.95 -4.85 7.96
C MET A 95 5.79 -5.77 7.06
N ALA A 96 5.48 -7.06 7.00
CA ALA A 96 6.21 -8.04 6.18
C ALA A 96 6.11 -7.73 4.69
N GLN A 97 4.90 -7.42 4.21
CA GLN A 97 4.67 -7.14 2.80
C GLN A 97 5.33 -5.81 2.39
N THR A 98 5.13 -4.75 3.14
CA THR A 98 5.74 -3.43 2.84
C THR A 98 7.26 -3.46 2.97
N ASN A 99 7.80 -4.21 3.92
CA ASN A 99 9.24 -4.40 4.08
C ASN A 99 9.85 -5.13 2.86
N HIS A 100 9.20 -6.21 2.40
CA HIS A 100 9.63 -6.93 1.21
C HIS A 100 9.60 -6.05 -0.05
N GLU A 101 8.47 -5.39 -0.31
CA GLU A 101 8.28 -4.55 -1.51
C GLU A 101 9.25 -3.37 -1.58
N SER A 102 9.72 -2.88 -0.44
CA SER A 102 10.64 -1.75 -0.34
C SER A 102 12.09 -2.13 0.00
N TRP A 103 12.45 -3.41 -0.17
CA TRP A 103 13.80 -3.92 0.08
C TRP A 103 14.31 -3.53 1.48
N ASP A 104 13.63 -4.06 2.50
CA ASP A 104 13.93 -3.76 3.90
C ASP A 104 13.81 -2.25 4.23
N PHE A 105 12.80 -1.60 3.66
CA PHE A 105 12.56 -0.16 3.76
C PHE A 105 13.72 0.70 3.23
N THR A 106 14.53 0.17 2.33
CA THR A 106 15.68 0.91 1.78
C THR A 106 15.40 1.57 0.43
N LYS A 107 14.37 1.09 -0.31
CA LYS A 107 14.05 1.60 -1.65
C LYS A 107 12.55 1.85 -1.81
N LEU A 108 12.21 3.04 -2.27
CA LEU A 108 10.83 3.44 -2.58
C LEU A 108 10.56 3.52 -4.09
N TYR A 109 11.42 2.95 -4.91
CA TYR A 109 11.27 2.87 -6.36
C TYR A 109 11.92 1.59 -6.89
N GLN A 110 11.36 1.07 -7.98
CA GLN A 110 11.92 -0.10 -8.65
C GLN A 110 13.17 0.30 -9.44
N VAL A 111 14.30 -0.27 -9.06
CA VAL A 111 15.59 0.00 -9.72
C VAL A 111 15.53 -0.47 -11.18
N GLY A 112 15.94 0.41 -12.10
CA GLY A 112 15.95 0.11 -13.54
C GLY A 112 14.60 0.26 -14.24
N ASP A 113 13.51 0.51 -13.53
CA ASP A 113 12.21 0.76 -14.16
C ASP A 113 12.11 2.21 -14.67
N LYS A 114 12.13 2.36 -15.99
CA LYS A 114 12.05 3.66 -16.67
C LYS A 114 10.60 4.10 -16.95
N ARG A 115 9.59 3.31 -16.58
CA ARG A 115 8.18 3.65 -16.80
C ARG A 115 7.78 4.81 -15.90
N ILE A 116 7.03 5.77 -16.44
CA ILE A 116 6.49 6.90 -15.67
C ILE A 116 5.70 6.40 -14.44
N TYR A 117 4.84 5.40 -14.65
CA TYR A 117 4.03 4.76 -13.62
C TYR A 117 4.58 3.38 -13.25
N GLY A 118 5.90 3.25 -13.14
CA GLY A 118 6.58 2.06 -12.62
C GLY A 118 6.44 1.94 -11.10
N GLY A 119 6.94 0.84 -10.56
CA GLY A 119 6.81 0.52 -9.14
C GLY A 119 7.39 1.59 -8.22
N LYS A 120 6.55 2.21 -7.36
CA LYS A 120 6.98 3.23 -6.39
C LYS A 120 6.28 3.05 -5.04
N GLY A 121 6.95 3.52 -4.00
CA GLY A 121 6.46 3.50 -2.63
C GLY A 121 6.62 2.16 -1.93
N LEU A 122 6.07 2.07 -0.72
CA LEU A 122 6.19 0.92 0.18
C LEU A 122 5.45 -0.34 -0.32
N ILE A 123 4.59 -0.21 -1.33
CA ILE A 123 3.83 -1.32 -1.92
C ILE A 123 4.10 -1.46 -3.43
N GLN A 124 5.11 -0.76 -3.94
CA GLN A 124 5.49 -0.75 -5.35
C GLN A 124 4.29 -0.49 -6.28
N LEU A 125 3.51 0.57 -5.98
CA LEU A 125 2.36 0.98 -6.79
C LEU A 125 2.75 1.10 -8.26
N THR A 126 2.02 0.41 -9.15
CA THR A 126 2.34 0.35 -10.58
C THR A 126 1.09 0.59 -11.43
N GLY A 127 1.26 1.27 -12.56
CA GLY A 127 0.20 1.52 -13.54
C GLY A 127 -0.59 2.81 -13.30
N LYS A 128 -0.86 3.55 -14.39
CA LYS A 128 -1.50 4.88 -14.37
C LYS A 128 -2.85 4.89 -13.64
N GLN A 129 -3.65 3.84 -13.81
CA GLN A 129 -4.96 3.74 -13.17
C GLN A 129 -4.84 3.63 -11.64
N ASN A 130 -3.87 2.87 -11.14
CA ASN A 130 -3.61 2.74 -9.72
C ASN A 130 -3.10 4.06 -9.11
N TYR A 131 -2.25 4.77 -9.86
CA TYR A 131 -1.81 6.11 -9.47
C TYR A 131 -2.98 7.08 -9.38
N ALA A 132 -3.88 7.08 -10.36
CA ALA A 132 -5.10 7.90 -10.32
C ALA A 132 -5.99 7.55 -9.13
N ALA A 133 -6.23 6.26 -8.88
CA ALA A 133 -7.07 5.80 -7.77
C ALA A 133 -6.49 6.16 -6.40
N ALA A 134 -5.16 6.05 -6.23
CA ALA A 134 -4.49 6.39 -4.98
C ALA A 134 -4.38 7.90 -4.73
N SER A 135 -4.44 8.75 -5.78
CA SER A 135 -4.22 10.20 -5.70
C SER A 135 -5.10 10.88 -4.67
N LYS A 136 -6.39 10.54 -4.64
CA LYS A 136 -7.35 11.15 -3.71
C LYS A 136 -6.98 10.88 -2.25
N PHE A 137 -6.60 9.64 -1.94
CA PHE A 137 -6.22 9.26 -0.57
C PHE A 137 -4.84 9.81 -0.21
N ALA A 138 -3.92 9.83 -1.15
CA ALA A 138 -2.60 10.41 -0.98
C ALA A 138 -2.64 11.93 -0.74
N GLY A 139 -3.70 12.61 -1.21
CA GLY A 139 -3.84 14.06 -1.15
C GLY A 139 -2.94 14.80 -2.14
N VAL A 140 -2.50 14.11 -3.20
CA VAL A 140 -1.65 14.65 -4.26
C VAL A 140 -1.99 14.00 -5.59
N ASP A 141 -1.96 14.75 -6.69
CA ASP A 141 -2.18 14.23 -8.04
C ASP A 141 -0.96 13.40 -8.49
N LEU A 142 -1.03 12.10 -8.25
CA LEU A 142 0.04 11.15 -8.60
C LEU A 142 0.12 10.89 -10.11
N VAL A 143 -0.90 11.27 -10.89
CA VAL A 143 -0.85 11.14 -12.35
C VAL A 143 0.02 12.25 -12.94
N LYS A 144 -0.09 13.46 -12.42
CA LYS A 144 0.77 14.58 -12.82
C LYS A 144 2.15 14.49 -12.18
N ASN A 145 2.23 14.02 -10.94
CA ASN A 145 3.45 13.98 -10.15
C ASN A 145 3.76 12.56 -9.65
N PRO A 146 4.09 11.59 -10.54
CA PRO A 146 4.22 10.18 -10.17
C PRO A 146 5.36 9.91 -9.18
N ASN A 147 6.38 10.75 -9.14
CA ASN A 147 7.49 10.62 -8.19
C ASN A 147 7.11 10.93 -6.74
N GLU A 148 5.99 11.63 -6.50
CA GLU A 148 5.46 11.82 -5.16
C GLU A 148 5.14 10.48 -4.46
N ALA A 149 4.81 9.43 -5.22
CA ALA A 149 4.57 8.10 -4.69
C ALA A 149 5.81 7.47 -4.01
N ALA A 150 7.02 7.95 -4.33
CA ALA A 150 8.26 7.50 -3.72
C ALA A 150 8.69 8.33 -2.49
N LYS A 151 7.96 9.38 -2.12
CA LYS A 151 8.21 10.10 -0.86
C LYS A 151 7.59 9.33 0.31
N LEU A 152 8.32 9.14 1.41
CA LEU A 152 7.90 8.27 2.51
C LEU A 152 6.48 8.56 3.02
N GLY A 153 6.14 9.83 3.26
CA GLY A 153 4.81 10.22 3.74
C GLY A 153 3.68 9.84 2.76
N THR A 154 3.90 10.04 1.46
CA THR A 154 2.97 9.65 0.40
C THR A 154 2.92 8.13 0.25
N ALA A 155 4.08 7.47 0.28
CA ALA A 155 4.20 6.01 0.20
C ALA A 155 3.45 5.30 1.34
N LEU A 156 3.49 5.85 2.57
CA LEU A 156 2.72 5.37 3.71
C LEU A 156 1.21 5.46 3.46
N LYS A 157 0.73 6.61 2.99
CA LYS A 157 -0.68 6.79 2.65
C LYS A 157 -1.14 5.80 1.58
N ILE A 158 -0.33 5.64 0.52
CA ILE A 158 -0.62 4.70 -0.57
C ILE A 158 -0.67 3.26 -0.05
N ALA A 159 0.29 2.83 0.76
CA ALA A 159 0.31 1.48 1.32
C ALA A 159 -0.92 1.19 2.19
N ILE A 160 -1.31 2.15 3.05
CA ILE A 160 -2.50 2.03 3.89
C ILE A 160 -3.78 2.03 3.05
N TRP A 161 -3.88 2.88 2.03
CA TRP A 161 -4.98 2.89 1.08
C TRP A 161 -5.14 1.54 0.39
N PHE A 162 -4.04 1.02 -0.16
CA PHE A 162 -4.02 -0.29 -0.82
C PHE A 162 -4.45 -1.40 0.15
N TRP A 163 -3.92 -1.41 1.36
CA TRP A 163 -4.26 -2.40 2.37
C TRP A 163 -5.74 -2.42 2.70
N LYS A 164 -6.32 -1.26 2.93
CA LYS A 164 -7.75 -1.13 3.27
C LYS A 164 -8.68 -1.49 2.12
N ASN A 165 -8.32 -1.17 0.89
CA ASN A 165 -9.19 -1.36 -0.26
C ASN A 165 -9.00 -2.71 -0.96
N GLU A 166 -7.79 -3.23 -0.96
CA GLU A 166 -7.47 -4.48 -1.65
C GLU A 166 -7.27 -5.63 -0.67
N VAL A 167 -6.37 -5.51 0.31
CA VAL A 167 -6.08 -6.64 1.20
C VAL A 167 -7.28 -6.97 2.07
N ARG A 168 -7.88 -5.99 2.75
CA ARG A 168 -9.07 -6.19 3.59
C ARG A 168 -10.33 -6.58 2.82
N ARG A 169 -10.35 -6.44 1.51
CA ARG A 169 -11.44 -6.94 0.67
C ARG A 169 -11.50 -8.47 0.71
N TYR A 170 -10.35 -9.13 0.73
CA TYR A 170 -10.22 -10.59 0.65
C TYR A 170 -9.83 -11.25 1.98
N ALA A 171 -9.09 -10.57 2.83
CA ALA A 171 -8.71 -11.04 4.16
C ALA A 171 -9.44 -10.21 5.23
N LYS A 172 -10.40 -10.84 5.93
CA LYS A 172 -11.33 -10.16 6.86
C LYS A 172 -11.22 -10.67 8.30
N SER A 173 -10.56 -11.78 8.53
CA SER A 173 -10.42 -12.39 9.85
C SER A 173 -8.96 -12.49 10.31
N PRO A 174 -8.70 -12.51 11.62
CA PRO A 174 -7.38 -12.75 12.15
C PRO A 174 -6.71 -14.01 11.61
N GLN A 175 -7.46 -15.07 11.39
CA GLN A 175 -6.96 -16.34 10.85
C GLN A 175 -6.47 -16.20 9.41
N GLN A 176 -7.16 -15.39 8.60
CA GLN A 176 -6.73 -15.12 7.23
C GLN A 176 -5.43 -14.31 7.18
N PHE A 177 -5.19 -13.41 8.15
CA PHE A 177 -3.92 -12.71 8.29
C PHE A 177 -2.76 -13.58 8.81
N MET A 178 -3.04 -14.78 9.34
CA MET A 178 -1.99 -15.77 9.63
C MET A 178 -1.50 -16.50 8.38
N ASP A 179 -2.23 -16.43 7.26
CA ASP A 179 -1.87 -17.06 5.99
C ASP A 179 -1.07 -16.09 5.11
N THR A 180 0.25 -16.13 5.22
CA THR A 180 1.15 -15.28 4.40
C THR A 180 1.01 -15.57 2.91
N ARG A 181 0.70 -16.81 2.52
CA ARG A 181 0.48 -17.19 1.12
C ARG A 181 -0.75 -16.47 0.55
N LEU A 182 -1.85 -16.45 1.30
CA LEU A 182 -3.07 -15.70 0.92
C LEU A 182 -2.73 -14.22 0.74
N ILE A 183 -2.09 -13.61 1.74
CA ILE A 183 -1.78 -12.18 1.69
C ILE A 183 -0.79 -11.86 0.56
N THR A 184 0.24 -12.69 0.37
CA THR A 184 1.20 -12.51 -0.74
C THR A 184 0.50 -12.58 -2.09
N ARG A 185 -0.44 -13.51 -2.27
CA ARG A 185 -1.22 -13.62 -3.52
C ARG A 185 -2.05 -12.36 -3.77
N ILE A 186 -2.62 -11.76 -2.73
CA ILE A 186 -3.37 -10.50 -2.86
C ILE A 186 -2.44 -9.34 -3.21
N VAL A 187 -1.25 -9.27 -2.62
CA VAL A 187 -0.31 -8.15 -2.81
C VAL A 187 0.49 -8.28 -4.11
N ASN A 188 1.01 -9.47 -4.42
CA ASN A 188 1.97 -9.69 -5.51
C ASN A 188 1.36 -10.45 -6.72
N GLY A 189 0.16 -11.02 -6.56
CA GLY A 189 -0.48 -11.82 -7.60
C GLY A 189 -0.15 -13.32 -7.53
N PRO A 190 -0.53 -14.10 -8.55
CA PRO A 190 -0.47 -15.57 -8.53
C PRO A 190 0.95 -16.13 -8.41
N ASP A 191 1.94 -15.41 -8.93
CA ASP A 191 3.35 -15.85 -8.92
C ASP A 191 3.97 -15.82 -7.53
N MET A 192 3.40 -15.03 -6.61
CA MET A 192 3.81 -14.93 -5.20
C MET A 192 5.33 -14.75 -5.03
N ASN A 193 5.93 -13.87 -5.84
CA ASN A 193 7.37 -13.63 -5.80
C ASN A 193 7.83 -13.22 -4.39
N GLY A 194 8.91 -13.85 -3.92
CA GLY A 194 9.48 -13.60 -2.61
C GLY A 194 8.66 -14.19 -1.43
N LEU A 195 7.79 -15.17 -1.65
CA LEU A 195 6.95 -15.77 -0.61
C LEU A 195 7.75 -16.18 0.63
N LYS A 196 8.89 -16.87 0.46
CA LYS A 196 9.72 -17.32 1.58
C LYS A 196 10.23 -16.16 2.43
N ASP A 197 10.73 -15.09 1.81
CA ASP A 197 11.18 -13.89 2.52
C ASP A 197 10.03 -13.21 3.27
N ARG A 198 8.84 -13.15 2.67
CA ARG A 198 7.65 -12.59 3.32
C ARG A 198 7.20 -13.42 4.53
N GLU A 199 7.29 -14.75 4.45
CA GLU A 199 6.99 -15.65 5.57
C GLU A 199 7.99 -15.47 6.73
N GLU A 200 9.28 -15.34 6.43
CA GLU A 200 10.32 -15.07 7.43
C GLU A 200 10.11 -13.71 8.10
N LYS A 201 9.83 -12.67 7.32
CA LYS A 201 9.50 -11.33 7.82
C LYS A 201 8.22 -11.34 8.66
N PHE A 202 7.18 -12.04 8.21
CA PHE A 202 5.95 -12.17 8.98
C PHE A 202 6.19 -12.79 10.36
N LYS A 203 6.92 -13.91 10.43
CA LYS A 203 7.27 -14.57 11.69
C LYS A 203 8.04 -13.61 12.61
N ARG A 204 9.02 -12.90 12.06
CA ARG A 204 9.79 -11.89 12.80
C ARG A 204 8.88 -10.80 13.36
N TYR A 205 8.03 -10.20 12.54
CA TYR A 205 7.14 -9.14 13.00
C TYR A 205 6.11 -9.63 14.00
N LEU A 206 5.53 -10.81 13.80
CA LEU A 206 4.56 -11.39 14.72
C LEU A 206 5.15 -11.64 16.11
N SER A 207 6.45 -11.92 16.21
CA SER A 207 7.14 -12.18 17.48
C SER A 207 7.50 -10.93 18.27
N ILE A 208 7.46 -9.73 17.65
CA ILE A 208 7.89 -8.47 18.28
C ILE A 208 6.78 -7.42 18.41
N LEU A 209 5.59 -7.69 17.84
CA LEU A 209 4.43 -6.78 17.85
C LEU A 209 3.40 -7.14 18.90
#